data_7537dba168857491ab85e7eead8ac6bf
#
_entry.id   7537dba168857491ab85e7eead8ac6bf
#
_cell.length_a   1.000
_cell.length_b   1.000
_cell.length_c   1.000
_cell.angle_alpha   90.00
_cell.angle_beta   90.00
_cell.angle_gamma   90.00
#
_symmetry.space_group_name_H-M   'P 1'
#
loop_
_entity.id
_entity.type
_entity.pdbx_description
1 polymer ?
#
loop_
_entity_poly.entity_id
_entity_poly.type
_entity_poly.pdbx_seq_one_letter_code
_entity_poly.pdbx_strand_id
1 'polypeptide(L)'
;MIYDYPWNNDFAAARNFAFSKAHCDYIFSADADEVLDEENRRQFLNLKQVLVPEIDIVQMIYVNSKSHNTVYNFEEEYRPKLFKRLRTFEWISPIHETVRLEPVVFDSDIKILHLPEQSHTKRDFSVFADAVRRGVRFENYVVIMFCKELFISGTDEDFLSVREIFENVLAKEDRPEDCRKNIACVLARIYRLTNAYNEFFKICLKDMAQNPCAEICMELGHYFYGLKDYEEAVLWYLNAASETPSIIDIHSSGDAPLACLSKCYSTLAAQAKQDKNAELSAAFLAQAEDYQAQAEHWQAAI
;
A
#
# COMPACT_ATOMS: atom_id res chain seq x y z
N MET A 1 26.81 19.83 -12.52
CA MET A 1 27.50 18.67 -13.09
C MET A 1 26.51 17.52 -13.08
N ILE A 2 26.37 16.80 -14.19
CA ILE A 2 25.45 15.65 -14.31
C ILE A 2 26.30 14.39 -14.21
N TYR A 3 25.79 13.38 -13.49
CA TYR A 3 26.42 12.07 -13.34
C TYR A 3 25.46 10.97 -13.77
N ASP A 4 25.94 10.02 -14.55
CA ASP A 4 25.20 8.83 -14.93
C ASP A 4 25.42 7.72 -13.89
N TYR A 5 24.35 7.02 -13.55
CA TYR A 5 24.39 5.84 -12.69
C TYR A 5 23.64 4.69 -13.37
N PRO A 6 24.32 3.57 -13.68
CA PRO A 6 23.65 2.40 -14.25
C PRO A 6 22.63 1.84 -13.26
N TRP A 7 21.36 1.80 -13.66
CA TRP A 7 20.30 1.27 -12.81
C TRP A 7 20.52 -0.22 -12.52
N ASN A 8 20.53 -0.58 -11.24
CA ASN A 8 20.80 -1.93 -10.75
C ASN A 8 19.71 -2.48 -9.83
N ASN A 9 18.49 -1.92 -9.91
CA ASN A 9 17.36 -2.28 -9.05
C ASN A 9 17.65 -2.04 -7.55
N ASP A 10 18.28 -0.92 -7.23
CA ASP A 10 18.62 -0.54 -5.86
C ASP A 10 18.61 1.00 -5.72
N PHE A 11 17.54 1.54 -5.12
CA PHE A 11 17.39 2.98 -4.88
C PHE A 11 18.39 3.50 -3.86
N ALA A 12 18.68 2.73 -2.80
CA ALA A 12 19.65 3.14 -1.79
C ALA A 12 21.05 3.31 -2.42
N ALA A 13 21.47 2.37 -3.27
CA ALA A 13 22.74 2.47 -3.99
C ALA A 13 22.80 3.69 -4.91
N ALA A 14 21.69 3.98 -5.62
CA ALA A 14 21.62 5.18 -6.48
C ALA A 14 21.68 6.47 -5.66
N ARG A 15 20.96 6.57 -4.53
CA ARG A 15 21.02 7.74 -3.63
C ARG A 15 22.39 7.88 -2.98
N ASN A 16 23.01 6.80 -2.52
CA ASN A 16 24.37 6.83 -1.97
C ASN A 16 25.38 7.32 -3.01
N PHE A 17 25.26 6.87 -4.25
CA PHE A 17 26.09 7.38 -5.34
C PHE A 17 25.88 8.88 -5.55
N ALA A 18 24.62 9.34 -5.64
CA ALA A 18 24.32 10.77 -5.82
C ALA A 18 24.86 11.61 -4.64
N PHE A 19 24.67 11.16 -3.39
CA PHE A 19 25.18 11.83 -2.20
C PHE A 19 26.71 11.92 -2.19
N SER A 20 27.41 10.88 -2.68
CA SER A 20 28.88 10.90 -2.80
C SER A 20 29.41 11.96 -3.77
N LYS A 21 28.57 12.49 -4.67
CA LYS A 21 28.92 13.54 -5.64
C LYS A 21 28.64 14.95 -5.15
N ALA A 22 27.95 15.10 -4.01
CA ALA A 22 27.62 16.39 -3.46
C ALA A 22 28.83 17.06 -2.79
N HIS A 23 28.95 18.38 -2.92
CA HIS A 23 30.06 19.17 -2.39
C HIS A 23 29.62 20.31 -1.46
N CYS A 24 28.32 20.66 -1.44
CA CYS A 24 27.78 21.71 -0.58
C CYS A 24 27.53 21.20 0.85
N ASP A 25 27.15 22.10 1.76
CA ASP A 25 26.93 21.77 3.18
C ASP A 25 25.68 20.89 3.37
N TYR A 26 24.67 21.07 2.53
CA TYR A 26 23.45 20.29 2.51
C TYR A 26 23.19 19.71 1.12
N ILE A 27 22.52 18.55 1.10
CA ILE A 27 22.10 17.84 -0.09
C ILE A 27 20.58 17.90 -0.16
N PHE A 28 20.03 18.49 -1.23
CA PHE A 28 18.60 18.41 -1.52
C PHE A 28 18.34 17.15 -2.35
N SER A 29 17.58 16.21 -1.76
CA SER A 29 17.20 14.96 -2.41
C SER A 29 15.79 15.11 -2.97
N ALA A 30 15.68 15.25 -4.28
CA ALA A 30 14.43 15.36 -5.00
C ALA A 30 14.32 14.28 -6.07
N ASP A 31 13.13 13.76 -6.28
CA ASP A 31 12.81 12.86 -7.37
C ASP A 31 12.36 13.67 -8.60
N ALA A 32 12.41 13.06 -9.80
CA ALA A 32 12.20 13.79 -11.05
C ALA A 32 10.73 14.24 -11.24
N ASP A 33 9.81 13.66 -10.51
CA ASP A 33 8.37 13.94 -10.50
C ASP A 33 7.93 14.86 -9.33
N GLU A 34 8.89 15.45 -8.62
CA GLU A 34 8.66 16.38 -7.52
C GLU A 34 8.81 17.83 -7.97
N VAL A 35 7.85 18.66 -7.59
CA VAL A 35 7.78 20.07 -8.00
C VAL A 35 7.66 20.98 -6.79
N LEU A 36 8.48 22.02 -6.75
CA LEU A 36 8.31 23.20 -5.89
C LEU A 36 7.65 24.29 -6.71
N ASP A 37 6.47 24.74 -6.30
CA ASP A 37 5.86 25.94 -6.86
C ASP A 37 6.65 27.21 -6.46
N GLU A 38 6.28 28.35 -7.01
CA GLU A 38 7.01 29.59 -6.80
C GLU A 38 7.01 30.04 -5.34
N GLU A 39 5.91 29.82 -4.61
CA GLU A 39 5.81 30.18 -3.18
C GLU A 39 6.73 29.29 -2.33
N ASN A 40 6.64 27.98 -2.52
CA ASN A 40 7.47 27.01 -1.79
C ASN A 40 8.96 27.14 -2.18
N ARG A 41 9.26 27.50 -3.42
CA ARG A 41 10.63 27.83 -3.84
C ARG A 41 11.17 29.04 -3.10
N ARG A 42 10.35 30.08 -2.92
CA ARG A 42 10.74 31.28 -2.16
C ARG A 42 10.98 30.92 -0.69
N GLN A 43 10.14 30.12 -0.08
CA GLN A 43 10.32 29.63 1.29
C GLN A 43 11.59 28.80 1.43
N PHE A 44 11.89 27.96 0.46
CA PHE A 44 13.13 27.17 0.43
C PHE A 44 14.38 28.06 0.37
N LEU A 45 14.34 29.15 -0.42
CA LEU A 45 15.45 30.10 -0.47
C LEU A 45 15.61 30.86 0.85
N ASN A 46 14.53 31.19 1.52
CA ASN A 46 14.57 31.83 2.85
C ASN A 46 15.13 30.86 3.90
N LEU A 47 14.70 29.59 3.88
CA LEU A 47 15.23 28.55 4.77
C LEU A 47 16.74 28.46 4.68
N LYS A 48 17.32 28.51 3.48
CA LYS A 48 18.79 28.48 3.28
C LYS A 48 19.54 29.59 4.01
N GLN A 49 18.88 30.73 4.29
CA GLN A 49 19.51 31.87 4.98
C GLN A 49 19.44 31.74 6.49
N VAL A 50 18.45 31.02 7.02
CA VAL A 50 18.20 30.91 8.46
C VAL A 50 18.54 29.54 9.04
N LEU A 51 18.88 28.56 8.17
CA LEU A 51 19.17 27.20 8.58
C LEU A 51 20.42 27.17 9.47
N VAL A 52 20.23 26.72 10.70
CA VAL A 52 21.31 26.61 11.69
C VAL A 52 22.09 25.30 11.55
N PRO A 53 23.40 25.32 11.85
CA PRO A 53 24.29 24.15 11.61
C PRO A 53 23.94 22.90 12.43
N GLU A 54 23.15 23.03 13.48
CA GLU A 54 22.72 21.93 14.36
C GLU A 54 21.71 21.01 13.69
N ILE A 55 20.96 21.50 12.68
CA ILE A 55 19.97 20.74 11.95
C ILE A 55 20.67 19.74 11.02
N ASP A 56 20.34 18.47 11.15
CA ASP A 56 20.88 17.39 10.32
C ASP A 56 19.98 17.08 9.13
N ILE A 57 18.66 17.10 9.35
CA ILE A 57 17.64 16.85 8.31
C ILE A 57 16.56 17.92 8.38
N VAL A 58 16.12 18.41 7.22
CA VAL A 58 14.88 19.16 7.10
C VAL A 58 13.86 18.29 6.38
N GLN A 59 12.72 18.11 7.04
CA GLN A 59 11.54 17.51 6.43
C GLN A 59 10.68 18.58 5.76
N MET A 60 10.07 18.21 4.65
CA MET A 60 9.14 19.04 3.90
C MET A 60 7.82 18.31 3.75
N ILE A 61 6.72 19.06 3.65
CA ILE A 61 5.39 18.50 3.48
C ILE A 61 5.30 17.93 2.05
N TYR A 62 5.14 16.63 1.96
CA TYR A 62 4.93 15.93 0.71
C TYR A 62 3.44 15.83 0.44
N VAL A 63 3.00 16.41 -0.68
CA VAL A 63 1.59 16.48 -1.04
C VAL A 63 1.33 15.50 -2.17
N ASN A 64 0.50 14.50 -1.90
CA ASN A 64 0.10 13.52 -2.90
C ASN A 64 -1.09 14.05 -3.73
N SER A 65 -1.04 13.83 -5.04
CA SER A 65 -2.18 14.13 -5.91
C SER A 65 -3.34 13.16 -5.59
N LYS A 66 -4.56 13.70 -5.43
CA LYS A 66 -5.79 12.91 -5.18
C LYS A 66 -6.09 11.87 -6.27
N SER A 67 -5.47 11.99 -7.45
CA SER A 67 -5.66 11.08 -8.57
C SER A 67 -4.84 9.80 -8.49
N HIS A 68 -3.90 9.69 -7.56
CA HIS A 68 -3.01 8.54 -7.41
C HIS A 68 -3.03 8.08 -5.96
N ASN A 69 -3.71 6.96 -5.71
CA ASN A 69 -3.66 6.30 -4.40
C ASN A 69 -2.22 5.87 -4.10
N THR A 70 -1.68 6.34 -2.98
CA THR A 70 -0.38 5.92 -2.48
C THR A 70 -0.55 4.98 -1.30
N VAL A 71 0.50 4.24 -0.96
CA VAL A 71 0.57 3.36 0.23
C VAL A 71 0.25 4.14 1.52
N TYR A 72 0.49 5.44 1.50
CA TYR A 72 0.12 6.36 2.56
C TYR A 72 -1.19 7.05 2.15
N ASN A 73 -2.27 6.75 2.85
CA ASN A 73 -3.58 7.39 2.65
C ASN A 73 -3.61 8.84 3.18
N PHE A 74 -2.46 9.48 3.31
CA PHE A 74 -2.36 10.87 3.74
C PHE A 74 -2.23 11.78 2.51
N GLU A 75 -3.06 12.82 2.48
CA GLU A 75 -2.94 13.89 1.47
C GLU A 75 -1.61 14.64 1.62
N GLU A 76 -1.14 14.79 2.87
CA GLU A 76 0.10 15.48 3.21
C GLU A 76 0.88 14.66 4.26
N GLU A 77 2.20 14.53 4.08
CA GLU A 77 3.09 13.88 5.05
C GLU A 77 4.46 14.55 5.06
N TYR A 78 5.15 14.51 6.20
CA TYR A 78 6.53 14.98 6.27
C TYR A 78 7.50 13.97 5.71
N ARG A 79 8.31 14.40 4.72
CA ARG A 79 9.41 13.59 4.16
C ARG A 79 10.74 14.30 4.28
N PRO A 80 11.83 13.60 4.63
CA PRO A 80 13.17 14.15 4.65
C PRO A 80 13.63 14.50 3.23
N LYS A 81 13.98 15.78 3.02
CA LYS A 81 14.37 16.29 1.70
C LYS A 81 15.71 16.99 1.68
N LEU A 82 16.13 17.61 2.80
CA LEU A 82 17.40 18.28 2.89
C LEU A 82 18.26 17.60 3.96
N PHE A 83 19.47 17.18 3.60
CA PHE A 83 20.36 16.38 4.42
C PHE A 83 21.71 17.09 4.58
N LYS A 84 22.18 17.22 5.82
CA LYS A 84 23.51 17.79 6.11
C LYS A 84 24.60 16.84 5.65
N ARG A 85 25.36 17.22 4.60
CA ARG A 85 26.35 16.35 3.97
C ARG A 85 27.42 15.80 4.91
N LEU A 86 27.87 16.59 5.89
CA LEU A 86 28.93 16.19 6.82
C LEU A 86 28.52 15.11 7.83
N ARG A 87 27.23 14.79 7.95
CA ARG A 87 26.74 13.69 8.84
C ARG A 87 26.91 12.30 8.23
N THR A 88 27.34 12.22 6.97
CA THR A 88 27.62 10.96 6.28
C THR A 88 26.44 9.98 6.35
N PHE A 89 25.27 10.43 5.93
CA PHE A 89 24.08 9.57 5.86
C PHE A 89 24.31 8.44 4.88
N GLU A 90 24.02 7.22 5.31
CA GLU A 90 24.02 6.04 4.48
C GLU A 90 22.57 5.57 4.27
N TRP A 91 22.15 5.55 3.03
CA TRP A 91 20.86 5.01 2.63
C TRP A 91 20.92 3.49 2.64
N ILE A 92 19.91 2.87 3.22
CA ILE A 92 19.77 1.43 3.31
C ILE A 92 18.42 1.00 2.72
N SER A 93 18.31 -0.28 2.34
CA SER A 93 17.21 -0.90 1.62
C SER A 93 17.11 -0.51 0.15
N PRO A 94 17.03 -1.48 -0.76
CA PRO A 94 16.95 -1.25 -2.20
C PRO A 94 15.60 -0.70 -2.66
N ILE A 95 14.56 -0.78 -1.79
CA ILE A 95 13.23 -0.20 -1.95
C ILE A 95 12.74 0.32 -0.60
N HIS A 96 11.92 1.39 -0.59
CA HIS A 96 11.54 2.15 0.61
C HIS A 96 12.78 2.50 1.43
N GLU A 97 13.75 3.08 0.76
CA GLU A 97 15.06 3.41 1.31
C GLU A 97 14.96 4.40 2.47
N THR A 98 15.80 4.21 3.47
CA THR A 98 15.86 5.07 4.67
C THR A 98 17.31 5.31 5.09
N VAL A 99 17.52 6.22 6.03
CA VAL A 99 18.83 6.49 6.62
C VAL A 99 18.89 5.97 8.05
N ARG A 100 20.02 5.35 8.41
CA ARG A 100 20.25 4.75 9.72
C ARG A 100 20.98 5.73 10.65
N LEU A 101 20.27 6.70 11.22
CA LEU A 101 20.81 7.62 12.25
C LEU A 101 19.65 8.21 13.08
N GLU A 102 19.95 8.70 14.27
CA GLU A 102 19.06 9.57 15.05
C GLU A 102 19.46 11.03 14.78
N PRO A 103 18.98 11.65 13.71
CA PRO A 103 19.33 13.02 13.33
C PRO A 103 18.55 14.07 14.11
N VAL A 104 19.06 15.28 14.17
CA VAL A 104 18.26 16.45 14.56
C VAL A 104 17.43 16.87 13.36
N VAL A 105 16.11 16.71 13.47
CA VAL A 105 15.15 16.95 12.40
C VAL A 105 14.43 18.26 12.62
N PHE A 106 14.27 19.02 11.56
CA PHE A 106 13.45 20.22 11.50
C PHE A 106 12.31 20.06 10.50
N ASP A 107 11.07 20.19 10.96
CA ASP A 107 9.87 20.13 10.13
C ASP A 107 9.58 21.52 9.58
N SER A 108 9.53 21.65 8.27
CA SER A 108 9.25 22.93 7.59
C SER A 108 7.86 22.90 6.94
N ASP A 109 7.26 24.06 6.79
CA ASP A 109 5.97 24.23 6.08
C ASP A 109 6.13 24.22 4.54
N ILE A 110 7.33 23.95 4.04
CA ILE A 110 7.59 23.89 2.59
C ILE A 110 6.89 22.66 2.02
N LYS A 111 6.02 22.88 1.03
CA LYS A 111 5.29 21.82 0.33
C LYS A 111 6.01 21.40 -0.94
N ILE A 112 6.10 20.12 -1.15
CA ILE A 112 6.57 19.49 -2.38
C ILE A 112 5.38 18.77 -3.02
N LEU A 113 5.02 19.15 -4.25
CA LEU A 113 3.99 18.49 -5.00
C LEU A 113 4.56 17.26 -5.70
N HIS A 114 3.97 16.12 -5.46
CA HIS A 114 4.26 14.88 -6.16
C HIS A 114 3.28 14.72 -7.33
N LEU A 115 3.80 14.76 -8.55
CA LEU A 115 3.01 14.71 -9.79
C LEU A 115 3.52 13.56 -10.68
N PRO A 116 3.27 12.29 -10.31
CA PRO A 116 3.73 11.16 -11.09
C PRO A 116 3.02 11.12 -12.45
N GLU A 117 3.78 11.00 -13.53
CA GLU A 117 3.24 10.83 -14.89
C GLU A 117 2.71 9.41 -15.11
N GLN A 118 3.25 8.42 -14.40
CA GLN A 118 2.85 7.01 -14.49
C GLN A 118 2.96 6.34 -13.11
N SER A 119 2.16 5.30 -12.90
CA SER A 119 2.33 4.43 -11.72
C SER A 119 3.66 3.66 -11.82
N HIS A 120 4.50 3.78 -10.80
CA HIS A 120 5.80 3.08 -10.72
C HIS A 120 5.70 1.68 -10.10
N THR A 121 4.51 1.24 -9.75
CA THR A 121 4.21 0.00 -9.00
C THR A 121 4.90 -1.23 -9.58
N LYS A 122 4.83 -1.44 -10.91
CA LYS A 122 5.46 -2.61 -11.55
C LYS A 122 6.98 -2.63 -11.40
N ARG A 123 7.62 -1.45 -11.46
CA ARG A 123 9.06 -1.32 -11.23
C ARG A 123 9.40 -1.70 -9.80
N ASP A 124 8.65 -1.21 -8.84
CA ASP A 124 8.92 -1.40 -7.42
C ASP A 124 8.71 -2.85 -7.01
N PHE A 125 7.70 -3.53 -7.56
CA PHE A 125 7.53 -4.99 -7.40
C PHE A 125 8.70 -5.78 -7.97
N SER A 126 9.23 -5.40 -9.14
CA SER A 126 10.40 -6.07 -9.71
C SER A 126 11.66 -5.86 -8.88
N VAL A 127 11.88 -4.66 -8.37
CA VAL A 127 13.02 -4.33 -7.49
C VAL A 127 12.98 -5.16 -6.20
N PHE A 128 11.82 -5.27 -5.57
CA PHE A 128 11.65 -6.11 -4.38
C PHE A 128 11.94 -7.58 -4.67
N ALA A 129 11.32 -8.13 -5.70
CA ALA A 129 11.50 -9.53 -6.09
C ALA A 129 12.97 -9.85 -6.41
N ASP A 130 13.65 -8.98 -7.14
CA ASP A 130 15.06 -9.16 -7.49
C ASP A 130 15.99 -9.07 -6.28
N ALA A 131 15.69 -8.17 -5.34
CA ALA A 131 16.46 -8.05 -4.12
C ALA A 131 16.33 -9.31 -3.24
N VAL A 132 15.13 -9.87 -3.09
CA VAL A 132 14.93 -11.14 -2.38
C VAL A 132 15.65 -12.30 -3.07
N ARG A 133 15.60 -12.40 -4.41
CA ARG A 133 16.36 -13.43 -5.17
C ARG A 133 17.87 -13.32 -4.95
N ARG A 134 18.39 -12.10 -4.75
CA ARG A 134 19.80 -11.86 -4.39
C ARG A 134 20.12 -12.17 -2.93
N GLY A 135 19.14 -12.62 -2.15
CA GLY A 135 19.31 -12.98 -0.74
C GLY A 135 19.23 -11.79 0.23
N VAL A 136 18.70 -10.65 -0.21
CA VAL A 136 18.45 -9.51 0.69
C VAL A 136 17.29 -9.87 1.63
N ARG A 137 17.54 -9.79 2.93
CA ARG A 137 16.50 -9.90 3.95
C ARG A 137 16.01 -8.49 4.30
N PHE A 138 14.77 -8.20 3.95
CA PHE A 138 14.16 -6.93 4.27
C PHE A 138 13.76 -6.82 5.73
N GLU A 139 13.82 -5.61 6.27
CA GLU A 139 13.22 -5.25 7.56
C GLU A 139 11.69 -5.45 7.49
N ASN A 140 11.06 -5.70 8.66
CA ASN A 140 9.62 -6.01 8.70
C ASN A 140 8.76 -4.90 8.10
N TYR A 141 9.10 -3.63 8.35
CA TYR A 141 8.35 -2.49 7.80
C TYR A 141 8.34 -2.48 6.28
N VAL A 142 9.46 -2.84 5.62
CA VAL A 142 9.54 -2.90 4.15
C VAL A 142 8.61 -3.99 3.59
N VAL A 143 8.56 -5.15 4.26
CA VAL A 143 7.65 -6.24 3.87
C VAL A 143 6.18 -5.81 4.02
N ILE A 144 5.84 -5.17 5.14
CA ILE A 144 4.48 -4.65 5.39
C ILE A 144 4.11 -3.60 4.34
N MET A 145 5.01 -2.66 4.04
CA MET A 145 4.80 -1.64 3.01
C MET A 145 4.57 -2.26 1.64
N PHE A 146 5.34 -3.29 1.30
CA PHE A 146 5.18 -4.01 0.05
C PHE A 146 3.83 -4.75 -0.03
N CYS A 147 3.37 -5.37 1.07
CA CYS A 147 2.03 -5.97 1.14
C CYS A 147 0.93 -4.90 0.91
N LYS A 148 1.08 -3.72 1.52
CA LYS A 148 0.14 -2.60 1.31
C LYS A 148 0.11 -2.16 -0.14
N GLU A 149 1.27 -1.98 -0.76
CA GLU A 149 1.36 -1.57 -2.15
C GLU A 149 0.73 -2.57 -3.12
N LEU A 150 0.89 -3.89 -2.86
CA LEU A 150 0.20 -4.93 -3.61
C LEU A 150 -1.33 -4.78 -3.53
N PHE A 151 -1.88 -4.52 -2.35
CA PHE A 151 -3.33 -4.38 -2.19
C PHE A 151 -3.88 -3.11 -2.83
N ILE A 152 -3.14 -1.99 -2.77
CA ILE A 152 -3.58 -0.69 -3.29
C ILE A 152 -3.49 -0.63 -4.81
N SER A 153 -2.43 -1.16 -5.41
CA SER A 153 -2.12 -0.93 -6.83
C SER A 153 -1.66 -2.17 -7.60
N GLY A 154 -1.49 -3.33 -6.94
CA GLY A 154 -1.06 -4.56 -7.56
C GLY A 154 -2.16 -5.21 -8.41
N THR A 155 -1.76 -5.73 -9.57
CA THR A 155 -2.60 -6.61 -10.40
C THR A 155 -2.54 -8.06 -9.90
N ASP A 156 -3.44 -8.91 -10.35
CA ASP A 156 -3.39 -10.34 -10.03
C ASP A 156 -2.06 -10.99 -10.46
N GLU A 157 -1.46 -10.53 -11.57
CA GLU A 157 -0.14 -10.99 -12.03
C GLU A 157 0.97 -10.61 -11.04
N ASP A 158 0.89 -9.40 -10.46
CA ASP A 158 1.86 -8.94 -9.46
C ASP A 158 1.76 -9.79 -8.18
N PHE A 159 0.55 -10.10 -7.72
CA PHE A 159 0.33 -11.05 -6.62
C PHE A 159 0.92 -12.43 -6.92
N LEU A 160 0.66 -12.99 -8.10
CA LEU A 160 1.18 -14.30 -8.48
C LEU A 160 2.70 -14.34 -8.54
N SER A 161 3.34 -13.24 -8.97
CA SER A 161 4.80 -13.15 -9.11
C SER A 161 5.58 -13.26 -7.80
N VAL A 162 4.94 -12.94 -6.67
CA VAL A 162 5.57 -12.93 -5.34
C VAL A 162 5.24 -14.17 -4.49
N ARG A 163 4.50 -15.14 -5.02
CA ARG A 163 4.06 -16.33 -4.30
C ARG A 163 5.20 -17.06 -3.59
N GLU A 164 6.19 -17.50 -4.34
CA GLU A 164 7.32 -18.27 -3.78
C GLU A 164 8.11 -17.47 -2.73
N ILE A 165 8.21 -16.16 -2.93
CA ILE A 165 8.88 -15.25 -2.01
C ILE A 165 8.18 -15.27 -0.66
N PHE A 166 6.87 -15.02 -0.64
CA PHE A 166 6.11 -14.93 0.60
C PHE A 166 5.90 -16.28 1.28
N GLU A 167 5.74 -17.37 0.52
CA GLU A 167 5.73 -18.73 1.08
C GLU A 167 7.05 -19.02 1.81
N ASN A 168 8.20 -18.68 1.20
CA ASN A 168 9.52 -18.84 1.82
C ASN A 168 9.71 -17.97 3.05
N VAL A 169 9.32 -16.69 2.99
CA VAL A 169 9.41 -15.77 4.12
C VAL A 169 8.57 -16.27 5.29
N LEU A 170 7.33 -16.70 5.04
CA LEU A 170 6.43 -17.21 6.08
C LEU A 170 6.92 -18.52 6.71
N ALA A 171 7.54 -19.40 5.91
CA ALA A 171 8.00 -20.72 6.35
C ALA A 171 9.36 -20.70 7.06
N LYS A 172 10.27 -19.82 6.66
CA LYS A 172 11.69 -19.89 7.07
C LYS A 172 12.11 -18.76 7.99
N GLU A 173 11.38 -17.66 8.03
CA GLU A 173 11.77 -16.49 8.80
C GLU A 173 10.88 -16.33 10.04
N ASP A 174 11.55 -16.13 11.20
CA ASP A 174 10.87 -15.70 12.42
C ASP A 174 10.59 -14.20 12.30
N ARG A 175 9.31 -13.84 12.08
CA ARG A 175 8.86 -12.46 11.95
C ARG A 175 7.74 -12.17 12.94
N PRO A 176 7.60 -10.90 13.39
CA PRO A 176 6.50 -10.46 14.22
C PRO A 176 5.13 -10.82 13.64
N GLU A 177 4.15 -10.93 14.51
CA GLU A 177 2.80 -11.38 14.13
C GLU A 177 2.13 -10.46 13.11
N ASP A 178 2.28 -9.15 13.26
CA ASP A 178 1.78 -8.14 12.32
C ASP A 178 2.33 -8.35 10.90
N CYS A 179 3.64 -8.54 10.75
CA CYS A 179 4.26 -8.82 9.47
C CYS A 179 3.76 -10.15 8.87
N ARG A 180 3.69 -11.20 9.70
CA ARG A 180 3.17 -12.51 9.27
C ARG A 180 1.72 -12.43 8.81
N LYS A 181 0.91 -11.61 9.47
CA LYS A 181 -0.49 -11.42 9.15
C LYS A 181 -0.67 -10.68 7.81
N ASN A 182 0.10 -9.63 7.56
CA ASN A 182 0.11 -8.94 6.26
C ASN A 182 0.48 -9.91 5.11
N ILE A 183 1.53 -10.74 5.31
CA ILE A 183 1.91 -11.77 4.33
C ILE A 183 0.78 -12.79 4.12
N ALA A 184 0.09 -13.19 5.19
CA ALA A 184 -1.02 -14.15 5.12
C ALA A 184 -2.17 -13.61 4.25
N CYS A 185 -2.50 -12.32 4.33
CA CYS A 185 -3.50 -11.69 3.47
C CYS A 185 -3.10 -11.76 1.98
N VAL A 186 -1.84 -11.46 1.66
CA VAL A 186 -1.32 -11.57 0.28
C VAL A 186 -1.40 -13.02 -0.20
N LEU A 187 -0.98 -13.98 0.61
CA LEU A 187 -1.02 -15.41 0.25
C LEU A 187 -2.46 -15.93 0.12
N ALA A 188 -3.41 -15.46 0.93
CA ALA A 188 -4.82 -15.81 0.78
C ALA A 188 -5.34 -15.44 -0.61
N ARG A 189 -5.08 -14.20 -1.08
CA ARG A 189 -5.45 -13.79 -2.43
C ARG A 189 -4.78 -14.65 -3.51
N ILE A 190 -3.48 -14.91 -3.37
CA ILE A 190 -2.73 -15.76 -4.30
C ILE A 190 -3.32 -17.17 -4.37
N TYR A 191 -3.63 -17.78 -3.22
CA TYR A 191 -4.18 -19.13 -3.18
C TYR A 191 -5.59 -19.20 -3.75
N ARG A 192 -6.42 -18.18 -3.53
CA ARG A 192 -7.73 -18.09 -4.20
C ARG A 192 -7.56 -17.99 -5.72
N LEU A 193 -6.69 -17.10 -6.20
CA LEU A 193 -6.43 -16.91 -7.64
C LEU A 193 -5.88 -18.16 -8.33
N THR A 194 -5.10 -18.97 -7.60
CA THR A 194 -4.50 -20.22 -8.13
C THR A 194 -5.29 -21.48 -7.83
N ASN A 195 -6.49 -21.35 -7.24
CA ASN A 195 -7.33 -22.46 -6.81
C ASN A 195 -6.63 -23.42 -5.83
N ALA A 196 -5.65 -22.93 -5.07
CA ALA A 196 -4.97 -23.70 -4.02
C ALA A 196 -5.82 -23.69 -2.74
N TYR A 197 -6.98 -24.32 -2.79
CA TYR A 197 -8.03 -24.18 -1.78
C TYR A 197 -7.67 -24.70 -0.40
N ASN A 198 -6.83 -25.76 -0.32
CA ASN A 198 -6.37 -26.28 0.97
C ASN A 198 -5.54 -25.25 1.73
N GLU A 199 -4.59 -24.61 1.04
CA GLU A 199 -3.73 -23.54 1.57
C GLU A 199 -4.54 -22.28 1.87
N PHE A 200 -5.47 -21.95 1.00
CA PHE A 200 -6.40 -20.82 1.17
C PHE A 200 -7.19 -20.95 2.48
N PHE A 201 -7.94 -22.03 2.65
CA PHE A 201 -8.75 -22.21 3.86
C PHE A 201 -7.90 -22.38 5.11
N LYS A 202 -6.71 -22.98 5.02
CA LYS A 202 -5.80 -23.08 6.16
C LYS A 202 -5.39 -21.71 6.70
N ILE A 203 -5.10 -20.75 5.81
CA ILE A 203 -4.78 -19.36 6.19
C ILE A 203 -6.02 -18.65 6.73
N CYS A 204 -7.13 -18.69 6.00
CA CYS A 204 -8.35 -17.99 6.38
C CYS A 204 -8.89 -18.47 7.73
N LEU A 205 -8.97 -19.79 7.96
CA LEU A 205 -9.47 -20.34 9.24
C LEU A 205 -8.54 -20.00 10.41
N LYS A 206 -7.22 -19.94 10.17
CA LYS A 206 -6.29 -19.53 11.22
C LYS A 206 -6.50 -18.06 11.61
N ASP A 207 -6.69 -17.17 10.66
CA ASP A 207 -6.95 -15.76 10.90
C ASP A 207 -8.28 -15.58 11.65
N MET A 208 -9.34 -16.22 11.16
CA MET A 208 -10.68 -16.15 11.77
C MET A 208 -10.71 -16.67 13.22
N ALA A 209 -9.88 -17.65 13.56
CA ALA A 209 -9.82 -18.22 14.90
C ALA A 209 -9.03 -17.35 15.91
N GLN A 210 -8.22 -16.42 15.46
CA GLN A 210 -7.32 -15.61 16.30
C GLN A 210 -7.77 -14.15 16.37
N ASN A 211 -7.62 -13.44 15.30
CA ASN A 211 -7.86 -12.01 15.22
C ASN A 211 -8.21 -11.63 13.77
N PRO A 212 -9.49 -11.81 13.37
CA PRO A 212 -9.90 -11.68 11.99
C PRO A 212 -9.67 -10.27 11.42
N CYS A 213 -9.41 -10.19 10.12
CA CYS A 213 -9.26 -8.93 9.39
C CYS A 213 -10.13 -8.87 8.13
N ALA A 214 -10.45 -7.66 7.71
CA ALA A 214 -11.33 -7.40 6.58
C ALA A 214 -10.77 -7.97 5.27
N GLU A 215 -9.45 -7.92 5.05
CA GLU A 215 -8.82 -8.46 3.85
C GLU A 215 -9.10 -9.96 3.68
N ILE A 216 -9.02 -10.74 4.75
CA ILE A 216 -9.34 -12.18 4.70
C ILE A 216 -10.83 -12.41 4.48
N CYS A 217 -11.71 -11.61 5.12
CA CYS A 217 -13.14 -11.68 4.87
C CYS A 217 -13.49 -11.34 3.41
N MET A 218 -12.82 -10.34 2.82
CA MET A 218 -12.97 -10.01 1.40
C MET A 218 -12.59 -11.18 0.50
N GLU A 219 -11.47 -11.85 0.77
CA GLU A 219 -11.02 -13.00 -0.02
C GLU A 219 -11.98 -14.21 0.09
N LEU A 220 -12.56 -14.45 1.27
CA LEU A 220 -13.62 -15.45 1.46
C LEU A 220 -14.89 -15.06 0.69
N GLY A 221 -15.31 -13.81 0.75
CA GLY A 221 -16.43 -13.30 -0.04
C GLY A 221 -16.22 -13.48 -1.55
N HIS A 222 -15.04 -13.16 -2.05
CA HIS A 222 -14.69 -13.37 -3.45
C HIS A 222 -14.68 -14.85 -3.85
N TYR A 223 -14.25 -15.74 -2.96
CA TYR A 223 -14.27 -17.18 -3.19
C TYR A 223 -15.70 -17.68 -3.37
N PHE A 224 -16.61 -17.37 -2.43
CA PHE A 224 -18.01 -17.81 -2.50
C PHE A 224 -18.77 -17.15 -3.64
N TYR A 225 -18.49 -15.87 -3.94
CA TYR A 225 -19.04 -15.21 -5.12
C TYR A 225 -18.63 -15.94 -6.42
N GLY A 226 -17.38 -16.38 -6.52
CA GLY A 226 -16.90 -17.18 -7.66
C GLY A 226 -17.58 -18.53 -7.80
N LEU A 227 -18.00 -19.16 -6.70
CA LEU A 227 -18.82 -20.36 -6.67
C LEU A 227 -20.31 -20.10 -6.95
N LYS A 228 -20.72 -18.84 -7.10
CA LYS A 228 -22.12 -18.40 -7.24
C LYS A 228 -22.97 -18.64 -5.98
N ASP A 229 -22.31 -18.84 -4.87
CA ASP A 229 -22.96 -18.86 -3.54
C ASP A 229 -23.02 -17.43 -3.00
N TYR A 230 -23.99 -16.69 -3.52
CA TYR A 230 -24.10 -15.26 -3.23
C TYR A 230 -24.58 -14.98 -1.81
N GLU A 231 -25.33 -15.89 -1.21
CA GLU A 231 -25.79 -15.75 0.17
C GLU A 231 -24.60 -15.86 1.13
N GLU A 232 -23.73 -16.84 0.93
CA GLU A 232 -22.52 -16.98 1.74
C GLU A 232 -21.54 -15.82 1.47
N ALA A 233 -21.41 -15.39 0.21
CA ALA A 233 -20.59 -14.23 -0.13
C ALA A 233 -21.04 -12.95 0.60
N VAL A 234 -22.36 -12.73 0.72
CA VAL A 234 -22.95 -11.61 1.48
C VAL A 234 -22.49 -11.64 2.92
N LEU A 235 -22.51 -12.80 3.59
CA LEU A 235 -22.08 -12.92 4.99
C LEU A 235 -20.62 -12.48 5.17
N TRP A 236 -19.73 -12.90 4.27
CA TRP A 236 -18.33 -12.53 4.35
C TRP A 236 -18.06 -11.06 4.06
N TYR A 237 -18.75 -10.47 3.08
CA TYR A 237 -18.64 -9.04 2.82
C TYR A 237 -19.23 -8.18 3.95
N LEU A 238 -20.30 -8.63 4.61
CA LEU A 238 -20.83 -7.97 5.81
C LEU A 238 -19.80 -8.02 6.97
N ASN A 239 -19.16 -9.17 7.18
CA ASN A 239 -18.08 -9.28 8.17
C ASN A 239 -16.92 -8.31 7.84
N ALA A 240 -16.54 -8.18 6.58
CA ALA A 240 -15.51 -7.23 6.17
C ALA A 240 -15.92 -5.77 6.46
N ALA A 241 -17.18 -5.41 6.16
CA ALA A 241 -17.67 -4.03 6.29
C ALA A 241 -17.94 -3.60 7.74
N SER A 242 -18.30 -4.52 8.65
CA SER A 242 -18.87 -4.16 9.95
C SER A 242 -18.18 -4.79 11.16
N GLU A 243 -17.58 -5.98 11.00
CA GLU A 243 -17.16 -6.80 12.14
C GLU A 243 -15.64 -6.91 12.27
N THR A 244 -14.89 -6.61 11.20
CA THR A 244 -13.44 -6.81 11.16
C THR A 244 -12.70 -5.55 10.73
N PRO A 245 -11.56 -5.21 11.38
CA PRO A 245 -10.75 -4.09 10.96
C PRO A 245 -9.94 -4.43 9.70
N SER A 246 -9.69 -3.46 8.85
CA SER A 246 -8.64 -3.54 7.83
C SER A 246 -7.26 -3.37 8.48
N ILE A 247 -6.28 -4.11 7.99
CA ILE A 247 -4.89 -4.03 8.47
C ILE A 247 -3.92 -3.59 7.37
N ILE A 248 -4.32 -3.68 6.12
CA ILE A 248 -3.51 -3.36 4.95
C ILE A 248 -4.11 -2.16 4.22
N ASP A 249 -5.37 -2.29 3.77
CA ASP A 249 -6.06 -1.29 2.97
C ASP A 249 -7.41 -0.94 3.61
N ILE A 250 -7.59 0.34 3.94
CA ILE A 250 -8.82 0.84 4.56
C ILE A 250 -10.07 0.57 3.72
N HIS A 251 -9.93 0.48 2.41
CA HIS A 251 -11.01 0.13 1.50
C HIS A 251 -11.54 -1.29 1.74
N SER A 252 -10.72 -2.19 2.30
CA SER A 252 -11.12 -3.58 2.59
C SER A 252 -12.20 -3.68 3.68
N SER A 253 -12.34 -2.66 4.55
CA SER A 253 -13.44 -2.54 5.52
C SER A 253 -14.37 -1.36 5.22
N GLY A 254 -14.16 -0.68 4.11
CA GLY A 254 -14.86 0.53 3.69
C GLY A 254 -15.81 0.31 2.51
N ASP A 255 -15.55 1.04 1.45
CA ASP A 255 -16.38 1.04 0.23
C ASP A 255 -16.30 -0.26 -0.58
N ALA A 256 -15.18 -0.98 -0.56
CA ALA A 256 -15.00 -2.19 -1.35
C ALA A 256 -16.00 -3.31 -0.99
N PRO A 257 -16.17 -3.72 0.29
CA PRO A 257 -17.20 -4.72 0.64
C PRO A 257 -18.63 -4.23 0.37
N LEU A 258 -18.91 -2.94 0.55
CA LEU A 258 -20.22 -2.36 0.24
C LEU A 258 -20.56 -2.48 -1.26
N ALA A 259 -19.60 -2.17 -2.13
CA ALA A 259 -19.75 -2.37 -3.57
C ALA A 259 -19.94 -3.85 -3.94
N CYS A 260 -19.25 -4.77 -3.24
CA CYS A 260 -19.42 -6.22 -3.43
C CYS A 260 -20.80 -6.70 -2.95
N LEU A 261 -21.32 -6.18 -1.84
CA LEU A 261 -22.68 -6.44 -1.36
C LEU A 261 -23.72 -6.01 -2.39
N SER A 262 -23.61 -4.80 -2.93
CA SER A 262 -24.47 -4.32 -4.00
C SER A 262 -24.52 -5.28 -5.19
N LYS A 263 -23.37 -5.80 -5.63
CA LYS A 263 -23.29 -6.78 -6.72
C LYS A 263 -23.94 -8.11 -6.37
N CYS A 264 -23.75 -8.61 -5.14
CA CYS A 264 -24.38 -9.85 -4.67
C CYS A 264 -25.90 -9.71 -4.69
N TYR A 265 -26.44 -8.66 -4.07
CA TYR A 265 -27.88 -8.43 -4.01
C TYR A 265 -28.50 -8.17 -5.40
N SER A 266 -27.81 -7.49 -6.30
CA SER A 266 -28.25 -7.34 -7.68
C SER A 266 -28.37 -8.69 -8.40
N THR A 267 -27.43 -9.61 -8.12
CA THR A 267 -27.45 -10.94 -8.71
C THR A 267 -28.55 -11.82 -8.11
N LEU A 268 -28.74 -11.77 -6.79
CA LEU A 268 -29.83 -12.45 -6.10
C LEU A 268 -31.21 -11.94 -6.57
N ALA A 269 -31.36 -10.64 -6.81
CA ALA A 269 -32.56 -10.05 -7.37
C ALA A 269 -32.88 -10.60 -8.77
N ALA A 270 -31.84 -10.75 -9.61
CA ALA A 270 -32.01 -11.33 -10.94
C ALA A 270 -32.44 -12.81 -10.87
N GLN A 271 -31.89 -13.58 -9.94
CA GLN A 271 -32.31 -14.96 -9.70
C GLN A 271 -33.77 -15.04 -9.21
N ALA A 272 -34.14 -14.25 -8.20
CA ALA A 272 -35.52 -14.19 -7.70
C ALA A 272 -36.52 -13.80 -8.79
N LYS A 273 -36.13 -12.92 -9.72
CA LYS A 273 -36.95 -12.57 -10.87
C LYS A 273 -37.16 -13.73 -11.84
N GLN A 274 -36.11 -14.53 -12.09
CA GLN A 274 -36.22 -15.75 -12.91
C GLN A 274 -37.14 -16.79 -12.25
N ASP A 275 -37.09 -16.89 -10.93
CA ASP A 275 -37.96 -17.77 -10.12
C ASP A 275 -39.38 -17.19 -9.96
N LYS A 276 -39.71 -16.09 -10.62
CA LYS A 276 -41.00 -15.39 -10.60
C LYS A 276 -41.42 -14.88 -9.21
N ASN A 277 -40.45 -14.66 -8.31
CA ASN A 277 -40.66 -14.05 -7.01
C ASN A 277 -40.42 -12.55 -7.08
N ALA A 278 -41.41 -11.79 -7.49
CA ALA A 278 -41.30 -10.35 -7.70
C ALA A 278 -41.05 -9.57 -6.40
N GLU A 279 -41.62 -10.04 -5.28
CA GLU A 279 -41.47 -9.39 -3.97
C GLU A 279 -40.04 -9.52 -3.47
N LEU A 280 -39.48 -10.72 -3.51
CA LEU A 280 -38.09 -10.98 -3.10
C LEU A 280 -37.08 -10.24 -4.04
N SER A 281 -37.37 -10.24 -5.35
CA SER A 281 -36.56 -9.49 -6.32
C SER A 281 -36.52 -7.99 -6.01
N ALA A 282 -37.67 -7.40 -5.67
CA ALA A 282 -37.75 -5.98 -5.31
C ALA A 282 -37.00 -5.68 -3.98
N ALA A 283 -37.10 -6.57 -2.99
CA ALA A 283 -36.38 -6.43 -1.74
C ALA A 283 -34.87 -6.47 -1.93
N PHE A 284 -34.37 -7.40 -2.75
CA PHE A 284 -32.93 -7.47 -3.06
C PHE A 284 -32.42 -6.28 -3.88
N LEU A 285 -33.24 -5.74 -4.80
CA LEU A 285 -32.87 -4.54 -5.53
C LEU A 285 -32.74 -3.33 -4.61
N ALA A 286 -33.66 -3.16 -3.67
CA ALA A 286 -33.57 -2.07 -2.69
C ALA A 286 -32.31 -2.17 -1.83
N GLN A 287 -31.91 -3.38 -1.40
CA GLN A 287 -30.64 -3.60 -0.70
C GLN A 287 -29.42 -3.29 -1.57
N ALA A 288 -29.45 -3.69 -2.83
CA ALA A 288 -28.37 -3.41 -3.78
C ALA A 288 -28.17 -1.89 -3.97
N GLU A 289 -29.25 -1.15 -4.11
CA GLU A 289 -29.22 0.32 -4.25
C GLU A 289 -28.71 1.00 -2.98
N ASP A 290 -29.14 0.53 -1.81
CA ASP A 290 -28.69 1.08 -0.53
C ASP A 290 -27.19 0.87 -0.32
N TYR A 291 -26.67 -0.34 -0.54
CA TYR A 291 -25.22 -0.61 -0.44
C TYR A 291 -24.41 0.14 -1.48
N GLN A 292 -24.94 0.34 -2.70
CA GLN A 292 -24.27 1.16 -3.70
C GLN A 292 -24.15 2.61 -3.24
N ALA A 293 -25.23 3.17 -2.70
CA ALA A 293 -25.23 4.54 -2.17
C ALA A 293 -24.27 4.67 -0.98
N GLN A 294 -24.22 3.68 -0.08
CA GLN A 294 -23.25 3.68 1.03
C GLN A 294 -21.80 3.64 0.53
N ALA A 295 -21.48 2.83 -0.49
CA ALA A 295 -20.16 2.75 -1.08
C ALA A 295 -19.72 4.09 -1.71
N GLU A 296 -20.63 4.76 -2.45
CA GLU A 296 -20.36 6.04 -3.11
C GLU A 296 -20.16 7.21 -2.13
N HIS A 297 -20.79 7.14 -0.97
CA HIS A 297 -20.71 8.19 0.06
C HIS A 297 -19.72 7.85 1.18
N TRP A 298 -19.05 6.69 1.08
CA TRP A 298 -18.08 6.29 2.08
C TRP A 298 -16.90 7.27 2.14
N GLN A 299 -16.52 7.63 3.35
CA GLN A 299 -15.33 8.44 3.62
C GLN A 299 -14.52 7.77 4.71
N ALA A 300 -13.22 7.69 4.52
CA ALA A 300 -12.33 7.21 5.57
C ALA A 300 -12.50 8.06 6.82
N ALA A 301 -12.65 7.43 7.97
CA ALA A 301 -12.55 8.14 9.24
C ALA A 301 -11.10 8.64 9.39
N ILE A 302 -10.94 9.97 9.45
CA ILE A 302 -9.65 10.65 9.63
C ILE A 302 -9.20 10.52 11.08
#